data_13877e89f04b2a152ba1de1ec989558a
#
_entry.id   13877e89f04b2a152ba1de1ec989558a
#
_cell.length_a   1.000
_cell.length_b   1.000
_cell.length_c   1.000
_cell.angle_alpha   90.00
_cell.angle_beta   90.00
_cell.angle_gamma   90.00
#
_symmetry.space_group_name_H-M   'P 1'
#
loop_
_entity.id
_entity.type
_entity.pdbx_description
1 polymer ?
#
loop_
_entity_poly.entity_id
_entity_poly.type
_entity_poly.pdbx_seq_one_letter_code
_entity_poly.pdbx_strand_id
1 'polypeptide(L)'
;MHKQLIFFGAVETAIAPTFEIPRELNQRLKKWVKTLSVESEDRPFTMLNGDYKVLSFNYTEFIENLYGAKQDNICYIHGCRKNRKNCKHGELILGHRPGAEDEQWDKIKLKPFKFKNPYKRYIMESALETAAREAAWYDESTTKKSSDIIKKHQLFFDGLSSVEEVYVIGHSLSEVDYPYFEEVCKKSNAKWYIGYHSLDDMKRLITFVNVMGLRKVTVFRT
;
A
#
# COMPACT_ATOMS: atom_id res chain seq x y z
N MET A 1 30.84 -30.36 -14.75
CA MET A 1 30.56 -29.95 -13.36
C MET A 1 30.95 -28.51 -13.06
N HIS A 2 32.18 -28.08 -13.33
CA HIS A 2 32.68 -26.72 -13.00
C HIS A 2 31.88 -25.55 -13.66
N LYS A 3 31.55 -25.68 -14.95
CA LYS A 3 30.78 -24.65 -15.70
C LYS A 3 29.31 -24.53 -15.26
N GLN A 4 28.74 -25.55 -14.68
CA GLN A 4 27.40 -25.58 -14.13
C GLN A 4 27.31 -24.76 -12.83
N LEU A 5 28.25 -24.99 -11.92
CA LEU A 5 28.39 -24.25 -10.69
C LEU A 5 28.55 -22.74 -10.93
N ILE A 6 29.33 -22.37 -11.95
CA ILE A 6 29.51 -20.95 -12.33
C ILE A 6 28.19 -20.33 -12.83
N PHE A 7 27.40 -21.07 -13.63
CA PHE A 7 26.13 -20.54 -14.15
C PHE A 7 25.08 -20.38 -13.05
N PHE A 8 24.90 -21.37 -12.18
CA PHE A 8 23.99 -21.26 -11.04
C PHE A 8 24.43 -20.15 -10.09
N GLY A 9 25.70 -20.04 -9.77
CA GLY A 9 26.23 -18.95 -8.97
C GLY A 9 25.99 -17.56 -9.58
N ALA A 10 26.04 -17.44 -10.92
CA ALA A 10 25.73 -16.20 -11.60
C ALA A 10 24.22 -15.85 -11.51
N VAL A 11 23.34 -16.84 -11.62
CA VAL A 11 21.88 -16.63 -11.46
C VAL A 11 21.55 -16.25 -10.01
N GLU A 12 22.09 -16.98 -9.03
CA GLU A 12 21.91 -16.64 -7.61
C GLU A 12 22.43 -15.24 -7.29
N THR A 13 23.60 -14.88 -7.79
CA THR A 13 24.16 -13.52 -7.60
C THR A 13 23.29 -12.43 -8.23
N ALA A 14 22.71 -12.71 -9.41
CA ALA A 14 21.82 -11.75 -10.07
C ALA A 14 20.49 -11.55 -9.34
N ILE A 15 19.98 -12.59 -8.66
CA ILE A 15 18.71 -12.58 -7.95
C ILE A 15 18.86 -12.13 -6.49
N ALA A 16 20.03 -12.34 -5.87
CA ALA A 16 20.29 -12.00 -4.47
C ALA A 16 19.81 -10.59 -4.05
N PRO A 17 19.96 -9.53 -4.87
CA PRO A 17 19.44 -8.20 -4.52
C PRO A 17 17.93 -8.15 -4.31
N THR A 18 17.14 -9.03 -4.93
CA THR A 18 15.68 -9.03 -4.80
C THR A 18 15.24 -9.32 -3.36
N PHE A 19 16.01 -10.09 -2.60
CA PHE A 19 15.73 -10.39 -1.19
C PHE A 19 16.01 -9.21 -0.26
N GLU A 20 16.98 -8.38 -0.62
CA GLU A 20 17.39 -7.25 0.22
C GLU A 20 16.58 -5.98 -0.05
N ILE A 21 16.08 -5.82 -1.28
CA ILE A 21 15.34 -4.61 -1.70
C ILE A 21 14.15 -4.30 -0.75
N PRO A 22 13.24 -5.22 -0.43
CA PRO A 22 12.09 -4.90 0.42
C PRO A 22 12.52 -4.48 1.82
N ARG A 23 13.54 -5.15 2.37
CA ARG A 23 14.08 -4.85 3.69
C ARG A 23 14.76 -3.49 3.71
N GLU A 24 15.59 -3.21 2.73
CA GLU A 24 16.31 -1.94 2.63
C GLU A 24 15.35 -0.78 2.38
N LEU A 25 14.38 -0.95 1.48
CA LEU A 25 13.35 0.04 1.19
C LEU A 25 12.54 0.39 2.44
N ASN A 26 12.14 -0.61 3.22
CA ASN A 26 11.43 -0.39 4.47
C ASN A 26 12.30 0.35 5.51
N GLN A 27 13.59 0.02 5.60
CA GLN A 27 14.51 0.73 6.49
C GLN A 27 14.72 2.19 6.06
N ARG A 28 14.84 2.46 4.76
CA ARG A 28 14.97 3.81 4.20
C ARG A 28 13.69 4.61 4.43
N LEU A 29 12.53 4.01 4.20
CA LEU A 29 11.25 4.62 4.52
C LEU A 29 11.16 5.01 5.99
N LYS A 30 11.49 4.11 6.92
CA LYS A 30 11.51 4.39 8.35
C LYS A 30 12.43 5.55 8.72
N LYS A 31 13.62 5.62 8.12
CA LYS A 31 14.55 6.73 8.33
C LYS A 31 13.97 8.04 7.80
N TRP A 32 13.45 8.02 6.58
CA TRP A 32 12.87 9.20 5.95
C TRP A 32 11.66 9.74 6.72
N VAL A 33 10.71 8.88 7.10
CA VAL A 33 9.53 9.31 7.86
C VAL A 33 9.90 9.97 9.19
N LYS A 34 11.02 9.55 9.81
CA LYS A 34 11.52 10.19 11.03
C LYS A 34 12.03 11.61 10.83
N THR A 35 12.47 11.97 9.64
CA THR A 35 12.95 13.32 9.33
C THR A 35 11.84 14.32 9.07
N LEU A 36 10.61 13.83 8.84
CA LEU A 36 9.47 14.71 8.56
C LEU A 36 9.11 15.52 9.83
N SER A 37 8.98 16.82 9.66
CA SER A 37 8.52 17.76 10.69
C SER A 37 7.34 18.58 10.16
N VAL A 38 6.58 19.16 11.08
CA VAL A 38 5.54 20.14 10.78
C VAL A 38 6.04 21.48 11.28
N GLU A 39 6.26 22.39 10.36
CA GLU A 39 6.72 23.75 10.66
C GLU A 39 5.61 24.80 10.53
N SER A 40 4.47 24.41 9.90
CA SER A 40 3.35 25.31 9.65
C SER A 40 2.31 25.22 10.77
N GLU A 41 1.84 26.39 11.22
CA GLU A 41 0.67 26.53 12.09
C GLU A 41 -0.64 26.56 11.26
N ASP A 42 -0.55 26.57 9.95
CA ASP A 42 -1.71 26.59 9.07
C ASP A 42 -2.53 25.32 9.23
N ARG A 43 -3.80 25.51 9.56
CA ARG A 43 -4.78 24.44 9.74
C ARG A 43 -5.86 24.56 8.66
N PRO A 44 -5.59 24.08 7.43
CA PRO A 44 -6.46 24.32 6.29
C PRO A 44 -7.86 23.67 6.41
N PHE A 45 -8.02 22.69 7.32
CA PHE A 45 -9.29 21.97 7.48
C PHE A 45 -10.01 22.36 8.77
N THR A 46 -10.93 23.32 8.64
CA THR A 46 -11.76 23.78 9.77
C THR A 46 -12.90 22.82 10.12
N MET A 47 -13.16 21.83 9.25
CA MET A 47 -14.23 20.85 9.41
C MET A 47 -13.94 19.77 10.47
N LEU A 48 -12.72 19.67 10.95
CA LEU A 48 -12.33 18.70 11.99
C LEU A 48 -12.72 19.19 13.38
N ASN A 49 -13.97 19.62 13.55
CA ASN A 49 -14.55 20.03 14.81
C ASN A 49 -15.58 19.00 15.25
N GLY A 50 -15.47 18.49 16.47
CA GLY A 50 -16.46 17.56 17.03
C GLY A 50 -15.95 16.13 17.19
N ASP A 51 -16.86 15.17 17.24
CA ASP A 51 -16.54 13.76 17.37
C ASP A 51 -16.39 13.13 15.99
N TYR A 52 -15.13 12.84 15.63
CA TYR A 52 -14.80 12.24 14.36
C TYR A 52 -13.80 11.09 14.53
N LYS A 53 -13.80 10.17 13.58
CA LYS A 53 -12.80 9.10 13.46
C LYS A 53 -11.91 9.35 12.26
N VAL A 54 -10.66 8.98 12.37
CA VAL A 54 -9.66 9.16 11.31
C VAL A 54 -9.10 7.82 10.87
N LEU A 55 -9.27 7.47 9.60
CA LEU A 55 -8.51 6.41 8.95
C LEU A 55 -7.31 7.06 8.27
N SER A 56 -6.14 6.94 8.88
CA SER A 56 -4.92 7.59 8.40
C SER A 56 -4.07 6.62 7.57
N PHE A 57 -3.79 7.00 6.33
CA PHE A 57 -2.84 6.32 5.45
C PHE A 57 -1.42 6.87 5.58
N ASN A 58 -1.24 7.93 6.40
CA ASN A 58 0.06 8.53 6.66
C ASN A 58 0.78 7.81 7.79
N TYR A 59 2.11 7.81 7.72
CA TYR A 59 2.99 7.24 8.75
C TYR A 59 3.31 8.20 9.90
N THR A 60 2.77 9.43 9.86
CA THR A 60 3.07 10.49 10.81
C THR A 60 1.86 10.84 11.67
N GLU A 61 2.12 11.33 12.85
CA GLU A 61 1.13 11.79 13.83
C GLU A 61 0.67 13.26 13.62
N PHE A 62 0.86 13.80 12.44
CA PHE A 62 0.57 15.24 12.20
C PHE A 62 -0.89 15.60 12.44
N ILE A 63 -1.82 14.68 12.17
CA ILE A 63 -3.25 14.88 12.45
C ILE A 63 -3.50 15.14 13.95
N GLU A 64 -2.74 14.48 14.84
CA GLU A 64 -2.82 14.72 16.27
C GLU A 64 -2.27 16.11 16.63
N ASN A 65 -1.09 16.43 16.10
CA ASN A 65 -0.36 17.65 16.46
C ASN A 65 -1.03 18.92 15.92
N LEU A 66 -1.53 18.88 14.67
CA LEU A 66 -2.10 20.05 14.01
C LEU A 66 -3.59 20.27 14.34
N TYR A 67 -4.34 19.19 14.51
CA TYR A 67 -5.80 19.27 14.68
C TYR A 67 -6.29 18.80 16.04
N GLY A 68 -5.39 18.35 16.91
CA GLY A 68 -5.77 17.86 18.23
C GLY A 68 -6.58 16.57 18.22
N ALA A 69 -6.45 15.77 17.14
CA ALA A 69 -7.17 14.51 17.01
C ALA A 69 -6.81 13.54 18.14
N LYS A 70 -7.83 12.98 18.80
CA LYS A 70 -7.62 12.02 19.90
C LYS A 70 -7.09 10.71 19.35
N GLN A 71 -6.02 10.17 19.96
CA GLN A 71 -5.41 8.90 19.54
C GLN A 71 -6.39 7.74 19.40
N ASP A 72 -7.35 7.63 20.31
CA ASP A 72 -8.34 6.55 20.31
C ASP A 72 -9.30 6.63 19.12
N ASN A 73 -9.38 7.79 18.47
CA ASN A 73 -10.21 8.01 17.29
C ASN A 73 -9.43 7.80 15.98
N ILE A 74 -8.11 7.51 16.04
CA ILE A 74 -7.27 7.39 14.85
C ILE A 74 -6.86 5.93 14.63
N CYS A 75 -7.10 5.44 13.42
CA CYS A 75 -6.56 4.20 12.89
C CYS A 75 -5.43 4.51 11.91
N TYR A 76 -4.18 4.26 12.28
CA TYR A 76 -3.03 4.32 11.38
C TYR A 76 -2.92 3.01 10.63
N ILE A 77 -3.63 2.89 9.52
CA ILE A 77 -3.81 1.62 8.81
C ILE A 77 -2.50 1.04 8.25
N HIS A 78 -1.55 1.91 7.91
CA HIS A 78 -0.22 1.53 7.43
C HIS A 78 0.89 1.63 8.49
N GLY A 79 0.48 1.81 9.75
CA GLY A 79 1.43 2.03 10.84
C GLY A 79 1.76 3.50 11.07
N CYS A 80 2.50 3.77 12.16
CA CYS A 80 2.91 5.11 12.55
C CYS A 80 4.35 5.09 13.06
N ARG A 81 5.11 6.15 12.77
CA ARG A 81 6.50 6.29 13.23
C ARG A 81 6.63 6.39 14.75
N LYS A 82 5.59 6.84 15.43
CA LYS A 82 5.52 6.89 16.90
C LYS A 82 4.71 5.73 17.46
N ASN A 83 5.03 5.35 18.68
CA ASN A 83 4.28 4.32 19.39
C ASN A 83 2.85 4.78 19.66
N ARG A 84 1.87 3.97 19.29
CA ARG A 84 0.45 4.23 19.49
C ARG A 84 -0.24 2.96 19.95
N LYS A 85 -1.36 3.10 20.67
CA LYS A 85 -2.15 1.99 21.23
C LYS A 85 -2.44 0.90 20.18
N ASN A 86 -2.78 1.31 18.97
CA ASN A 86 -3.14 0.40 17.87
C ASN A 86 -2.04 0.25 16.81
N CYS A 87 -0.84 0.78 17.07
CA CYS A 87 0.28 0.74 16.15
C CYS A 87 1.60 0.60 16.92
N LYS A 88 2.28 -0.52 16.74
CA LYS A 88 3.59 -0.74 17.35
C LYS A 88 4.65 0.11 16.67
N HIS A 89 5.55 0.68 17.46
CA HIS A 89 6.63 1.52 16.96
C HIS A 89 7.46 0.83 15.89
N GLY A 90 7.58 1.49 14.73
CA GLY A 90 8.42 1.01 13.63
C GLY A 90 7.79 -0.05 12.73
N GLU A 91 6.56 -0.48 12.98
CA GLU A 91 5.80 -1.28 12.01
C GLU A 91 5.20 -0.33 10.98
N LEU A 92 5.92 -0.09 9.88
CA LEU A 92 5.40 0.63 8.72
C LEU A 92 5.10 -0.40 7.63
N ILE A 93 3.88 -0.34 7.09
CA ILE A 93 3.40 -1.27 6.07
C ILE A 93 3.59 -0.60 4.71
N LEU A 94 4.54 -1.13 3.95
CA LEU A 94 4.79 -0.76 2.57
C LEU A 94 4.53 -1.98 1.68
N GLY A 95 3.90 -1.77 0.53
CA GLY A 95 3.65 -2.87 -0.39
C GLY A 95 2.71 -2.48 -1.53
N HIS A 96 2.54 -3.39 -2.46
CA HIS A 96 1.66 -3.26 -3.62
C HIS A 96 0.41 -4.15 -3.48
N ARG A 97 -0.55 -3.99 -4.41
CA ARG A 97 -1.73 -4.85 -4.45
C ARG A 97 -1.37 -6.26 -4.94
N PRO A 98 -2.10 -7.30 -4.52
CA PRO A 98 -1.98 -8.63 -5.11
C PRO A 98 -2.22 -8.58 -6.63
N GLY A 99 -1.43 -9.35 -7.39
CA GLY A 99 -1.57 -9.45 -8.86
C GLY A 99 -1.13 -8.21 -9.65
N ALA A 100 -0.51 -7.22 -9.02
CA ALA A 100 0.01 -6.05 -9.74
C ALA A 100 1.11 -6.42 -10.75
N GLU A 101 1.81 -7.51 -10.52
CA GLU A 101 2.88 -8.01 -11.39
C GLU A 101 2.35 -8.77 -12.60
N ASP A 102 1.23 -9.47 -12.49
CA ASP A 102 0.64 -10.22 -13.61
C ASP A 102 0.41 -9.31 -14.82
N GLU A 103 0.00 -8.06 -14.59
CA GLU A 103 -0.21 -7.06 -15.65
C GLU A 103 1.11 -6.62 -16.33
N GLN A 104 2.24 -6.74 -15.63
CA GLN A 104 3.56 -6.39 -16.19
C GLN A 104 4.22 -7.58 -16.88
N TRP A 105 4.10 -8.78 -16.30
CA TRP A 105 4.67 -10.02 -16.86
C TRP A 105 4.03 -10.40 -18.20
N ASP A 106 2.73 -10.20 -18.35
CA ASP A 106 2.03 -10.43 -19.64
C ASP A 106 2.58 -9.57 -20.78
N LYS A 107 3.23 -8.45 -20.48
CA LYS A 107 3.88 -7.57 -21.45
C LYS A 107 5.30 -8.02 -21.81
N ILE A 108 5.94 -8.84 -20.98
CA ILE A 108 7.30 -9.32 -21.19
C ILE A 108 7.23 -10.65 -21.95
N LYS A 109 7.20 -10.58 -23.28
CA LYS A 109 7.29 -11.77 -24.15
C LYS A 109 8.75 -12.24 -24.19
N LEU A 110 9.12 -13.12 -23.29
CA LEU A 110 10.40 -13.83 -23.37
C LEU A 110 10.39 -14.70 -24.63
N LYS A 111 11.34 -14.47 -25.54
CA LYS A 111 11.53 -15.35 -26.71
C LYS A 111 12.02 -16.71 -26.19
N PRO A 112 11.36 -17.82 -26.56
CA PRO A 112 11.80 -19.13 -26.11
C PRO A 112 13.23 -19.41 -26.59
N PHE A 113 14.10 -19.78 -25.66
CA PHE A 113 15.46 -20.18 -25.99
C PHE A 113 15.44 -21.54 -26.69
N LYS A 114 15.97 -21.59 -27.93
CA LYS A 114 16.09 -22.84 -28.68
C LYS A 114 17.51 -23.38 -28.52
N PHE A 115 17.71 -24.28 -27.59
CA PHE A 115 18.97 -25.01 -27.45
C PHE A 115 18.88 -26.36 -28.17
N LYS A 116 19.84 -26.65 -29.05
CA LYS A 116 19.98 -27.98 -29.67
C LYS A 116 20.54 -29.01 -28.68
N ASN A 117 21.29 -28.57 -27.68
CA ASN A 117 21.89 -29.43 -26.67
C ASN A 117 20.93 -29.63 -25.51
N PRO A 118 20.48 -30.87 -25.20
CA PRO A 118 19.54 -31.15 -24.10
C PRO A 118 20.05 -30.71 -22.73
N TYR A 119 21.36 -30.82 -22.50
CA TYR A 119 21.97 -30.40 -21.25
C TYR A 119 21.91 -28.88 -21.03
N LYS A 120 22.16 -28.10 -22.09
CA LYS A 120 22.01 -26.63 -22.02
C LYS A 120 20.56 -26.21 -21.77
N ARG A 121 19.61 -26.96 -22.38
CA ARG A 121 18.17 -26.75 -22.13
C ARG A 121 17.84 -26.96 -20.66
N TYR A 122 18.22 -28.11 -20.09
CA TYR A 122 17.98 -28.44 -18.70
C TYR A 122 18.53 -27.38 -17.74
N ILE A 123 19.77 -26.92 -17.94
CA ILE A 123 20.36 -25.87 -17.11
C ILE A 123 19.56 -24.57 -17.17
N MET A 124 19.11 -24.17 -18.37
CA MET A 124 18.34 -22.95 -18.54
C MET A 124 16.94 -23.06 -17.90
N GLU A 125 16.26 -24.18 -18.11
CA GLU A 125 14.96 -24.45 -17.51
C GLU A 125 15.05 -24.41 -15.97
N SER A 126 16.04 -25.06 -15.37
CA SER A 126 16.28 -25.04 -13.94
C SER A 126 16.61 -23.63 -13.40
N ALA A 127 17.34 -22.83 -14.16
CA ALA A 127 17.64 -21.44 -13.78
C ALA A 127 16.39 -20.55 -13.85
N LEU A 128 15.55 -20.74 -14.88
CA LEU A 128 14.26 -20.03 -15.01
C LEU A 128 13.28 -20.40 -13.91
N GLU A 129 13.20 -21.69 -13.54
CA GLU A 129 12.38 -22.15 -12.41
C GLU A 129 12.83 -21.51 -11.09
N THR A 130 14.17 -21.42 -10.88
CA THR A 130 14.72 -20.73 -9.70
C THR A 130 14.35 -19.25 -9.71
N ALA A 131 14.56 -18.56 -10.82
CA ALA A 131 14.22 -17.15 -10.96
C ALA A 131 12.73 -16.89 -10.74
N ALA A 132 11.86 -17.74 -11.29
CA ALA A 132 10.41 -17.63 -11.11
C ALA A 132 9.99 -17.82 -9.64
N ARG A 133 10.60 -18.79 -8.94
CA ARG A 133 10.35 -19.01 -7.51
C ARG A 133 10.76 -17.81 -6.67
N GLU A 134 11.90 -17.21 -6.96
CA GLU A 134 12.40 -16.03 -6.27
C GLU A 134 11.54 -14.80 -6.54
N ALA A 135 11.08 -14.62 -7.77
CA ALA A 135 10.14 -13.56 -8.13
C ALA A 135 8.81 -13.72 -7.38
N ALA A 136 8.27 -14.95 -7.30
CA ALA A 136 7.05 -15.24 -6.55
C ALA A 136 7.22 -14.96 -5.05
N TRP A 137 8.37 -15.31 -4.47
CA TRP A 137 8.68 -14.98 -3.08
C TRP A 137 8.75 -13.46 -2.85
N TYR A 138 9.38 -12.72 -3.77
CA TYR A 138 9.44 -11.27 -3.70
C TYR A 138 8.03 -10.66 -3.74
N ASP A 139 7.19 -11.07 -4.68
CA ASP A 139 5.80 -10.64 -4.79
C ASP A 139 5.02 -10.92 -3.49
N GLU A 140 5.06 -12.14 -2.98
CA GLU A 140 4.38 -12.51 -1.74
C GLU A 140 4.87 -11.67 -0.54
N SER A 141 6.18 -11.42 -0.45
CA SER A 141 6.80 -10.68 0.66
C SER A 141 6.50 -9.18 0.64
N THR A 142 6.20 -8.63 -0.53
CA THR A 142 5.92 -7.20 -0.75
C THR A 142 4.45 -6.89 -0.96
N THR A 143 3.60 -7.91 -1.14
CA THR A 143 2.15 -7.73 -1.27
C THR A 143 1.51 -7.28 0.04
N LYS A 144 0.68 -6.23 -0.01
CA LYS A 144 -0.13 -5.79 1.12
C LYS A 144 -1.21 -6.82 1.46
N LYS A 145 -1.12 -7.42 2.64
CA LYS A 145 -2.15 -8.32 3.19
C LYS A 145 -3.30 -7.51 3.80
N SER A 146 -4.04 -6.77 2.96
CA SER A 146 -5.06 -5.83 3.40
C SER A 146 -6.15 -6.46 4.27
N SER A 147 -6.54 -7.72 4.00
CA SER A 147 -7.50 -8.47 4.82
C SER A 147 -7.02 -8.68 6.25
N ASP A 148 -5.75 -8.98 6.45
CA ASP A 148 -5.19 -9.20 7.79
C ASP A 148 -5.05 -7.86 8.54
N ILE A 149 -4.71 -6.79 7.81
CA ILE A 149 -4.65 -5.45 8.36
C ILE A 149 -6.04 -4.99 8.80
N ILE A 150 -7.09 -5.21 8.00
CA ILE A 150 -8.48 -4.90 8.35
C ILE A 150 -8.91 -5.68 9.60
N LYS A 151 -8.63 -6.98 9.67
CA LYS A 151 -8.92 -7.80 10.85
C LYS A 151 -8.23 -7.26 12.11
N LYS A 152 -6.96 -6.86 12.00
CA LYS A 152 -6.22 -6.24 13.11
C LYS A 152 -6.89 -4.96 13.63
N HIS A 153 -7.55 -4.22 12.75
CA HIS A 153 -8.23 -2.96 13.06
C HIS A 153 -9.76 -3.07 13.09
N GLN A 154 -10.31 -4.29 13.24
CA GLN A 154 -11.74 -4.57 13.16
C GLN A 154 -12.59 -3.68 14.06
N LEU A 155 -12.14 -3.41 15.29
CA LEU A 155 -12.88 -2.55 16.25
C LEU A 155 -13.04 -1.11 15.72
N PHE A 156 -12.09 -0.60 14.98
CA PHE A 156 -12.22 0.72 14.35
C PHE A 156 -13.32 0.70 13.29
N PHE A 157 -13.28 -0.29 12.38
CA PHE A 157 -14.25 -0.43 11.30
C PHE A 157 -15.66 -0.71 11.84
N ASP A 158 -15.82 -1.56 12.84
CA ASP A 158 -17.11 -1.86 13.45
C ASP A 158 -17.75 -0.61 14.11
N GLY A 159 -16.90 0.32 14.57
CA GLY A 159 -17.36 1.60 15.09
C GLY A 159 -17.80 2.63 14.05
N LEU A 160 -17.87 2.29 12.74
CA LEU A 160 -18.27 3.23 11.69
C LEU A 160 -19.77 3.21 11.36
N SER A 161 -20.57 2.37 12.03
CA SER A 161 -21.99 2.20 11.73
C SER A 161 -22.83 3.47 11.91
N SER A 162 -22.41 4.39 12.78
CA SER A 162 -23.07 5.68 13.04
C SER A 162 -22.47 6.85 12.24
N VAL A 163 -21.52 6.58 11.34
CA VAL A 163 -20.87 7.63 10.53
C VAL A 163 -21.80 8.04 9.40
N GLU A 164 -22.15 9.32 9.38
CA GLU A 164 -23.06 9.91 8.37
C GLU A 164 -22.31 10.55 7.20
N GLU A 165 -21.07 10.98 7.43
CA GLU A 165 -20.24 11.66 6.43
C GLU A 165 -18.81 11.13 6.45
N VAL A 166 -18.25 10.91 5.24
CA VAL A 166 -16.85 10.51 5.03
C VAL A 166 -16.15 11.57 4.20
N TYR A 167 -15.09 12.13 4.74
CA TYR A 167 -14.23 13.08 4.05
C TYR A 167 -12.91 12.42 3.63
N VAL A 168 -12.60 12.42 2.35
CA VAL A 168 -11.32 11.92 1.82
C VAL A 168 -10.46 13.11 1.41
N ILE A 169 -9.34 13.28 2.08
CA ILE A 169 -8.49 14.46 1.93
C ILE A 169 -7.03 14.01 1.72
N GLY A 170 -6.40 14.49 0.66
CA GLY A 170 -4.98 14.24 0.38
C GLY A 170 -4.63 12.78 0.09
N HIS A 171 -5.61 11.95 -0.31
CA HIS A 171 -5.40 10.55 -0.67
C HIS A 171 -5.38 10.37 -2.18
N SER A 172 -4.44 9.54 -2.68
CA SER A 172 -4.27 9.29 -4.12
C SER A 172 -5.36 8.43 -4.74
N LEU A 173 -6.21 7.79 -3.93
CA LEU A 173 -7.23 6.81 -4.33
C LEU A 173 -6.65 5.68 -5.19
N SER A 174 -5.47 5.20 -4.79
CA SER A 174 -4.81 4.06 -5.45
C SER A 174 -5.52 2.76 -5.13
N GLU A 175 -5.62 1.88 -6.12
CA GLU A 175 -6.28 0.57 -6.02
C GLU A 175 -5.72 -0.33 -4.91
N VAL A 176 -4.45 -0.15 -4.54
CA VAL A 176 -3.83 -0.88 -3.42
C VAL A 176 -4.54 -0.64 -2.09
N ASP A 177 -5.24 0.48 -1.95
CA ASP A 177 -5.93 0.86 -0.73
C ASP A 177 -7.47 0.67 -0.81
N TYR A 178 -8.00 0.23 -1.95
CA TYR A 178 -9.43 -0.04 -2.15
C TYR A 178 -10.04 -0.97 -1.09
N PRO A 179 -9.40 -2.06 -0.65
CA PRO A 179 -9.99 -2.93 0.37
C PRO A 179 -10.38 -2.21 1.67
N TYR A 180 -9.65 -1.16 2.04
CA TYR A 180 -9.99 -0.37 3.23
C TYR A 180 -11.22 0.50 3.03
N PHE A 181 -11.35 1.10 1.85
CA PHE A 181 -12.54 1.88 1.49
C PHE A 181 -13.78 1.00 1.30
N GLU A 182 -13.62 -0.19 0.73
CA GLU A 182 -14.70 -1.19 0.66
C GLU A 182 -15.22 -1.54 2.06
N GLU A 183 -14.30 -1.69 3.04
CA GLU A 183 -14.72 -1.98 4.41
C GLU A 183 -15.44 -0.78 5.04
N VAL A 184 -15.03 0.45 4.77
CA VAL A 184 -15.79 1.65 5.18
C VAL A 184 -17.19 1.66 4.55
N CYS A 185 -17.30 1.36 3.25
CA CYS A 185 -18.59 1.27 2.55
C CYS A 185 -19.52 0.19 3.14
N LYS A 186 -18.95 -0.97 3.52
CA LYS A 186 -19.71 -2.07 4.15
C LYS A 186 -20.24 -1.69 5.53
N LYS A 187 -19.50 -0.87 6.28
CA LYS A 187 -19.81 -0.53 7.67
C LYS A 187 -20.64 0.74 7.83
N SER A 188 -20.68 1.62 6.83
CA SER A 188 -21.42 2.88 6.89
C SER A 188 -22.24 3.13 5.62
N ASN A 189 -23.36 3.85 5.75
CA ASN A 189 -24.14 4.37 4.61
C ASN A 189 -23.94 5.88 4.47
N ALA A 190 -22.72 6.32 4.62
CA ALA A 190 -22.34 7.71 4.69
C ALA A 190 -22.43 8.43 3.34
N LYS A 191 -22.57 9.75 3.39
CA LYS A 191 -22.33 10.65 2.26
C LYS A 191 -20.82 10.91 2.16
N TRP A 192 -20.30 10.88 0.93
CA TRP A 192 -18.87 11.03 0.70
C TRP A 192 -18.52 12.41 0.16
N TYR A 193 -17.48 12.98 0.71
CA TYR A 193 -16.87 14.23 0.28
C TYR A 193 -15.42 13.94 -0.08
N ILE A 194 -15.06 14.07 -1.36
CA ILE A 194 -13.74 13.65 -1.84
C ILE A 194 -13.00 14.84 -2.43
N GLY A 195 -11.86 15.15 -1.83
CA GLY A 195 -10.96 16.19 -2.29
C GLY A 195 -10.08 15.74 -3.46
N TYR A 196 -9.83 16.68 -4.41
CA TYR A 196 -8.89 16.49 -5.50
C TYR A 196 -8.04 17.75 -5.67
N HIS A 197 -6.80 17.59 -6.14
CA HIS A 197 -5.88 18.70 -6.38
C HIS A 197 -5.64 18.92 -7.89
N SER A 198 -5.58 17.87 -8.68
CA SER A 198 -5.25 17.88 -10.10
C SER A 198 -6.30 17.19 -10.97
N LEU A 199 -6.21 17.37 -12.30
CA LEU A 199 -7.05 16.65 -13.26
C LEU A 199 -6.81 15.13 -13.22
N ASP A 200 -5.60 14.69 -12.91
CA ASP A 200 -5.30 13.27 -12.79
C ASP A 200 -5.88 12.69 -11.50
N ASP A 201 -5.94 13.46 -10.41
CA ASP A 201 -6.70 13.07 -9.21
C ASP A 201 -8.18 12.92 -9.54
N MET A 202 -8.75 13.84 -10.31
CA MET A 202 -10.15 13.76 -10.73
C MET A 202 -10.44 12.48 -11.53
N LYS A 203 -9.56 12.07 -12.44
CA LYS A 203 -9.72 10.80 -13.18
C LYS A 203 -9.73 9.59 -12.25
N ARG A 204 -8.77 9.53 -11.30
CA ARG A 204 -8.72 8.47 -10.28
C ARG A 204 -9.96 8.46 -9.40
N LEU A 205 -10.44 9.64 -9.00
CA LEU A 205 -11.66 9.81 -8.22
C LEU A 205 -12.89 9.26 -8.95
N ILE A 206 -13.06 9.55 -10.25
CA ILE A 206 -14.17 9.02 -11.05
C ILE A 206 -14.11 7.49 -11.08
N THR A 207 -12.93 6.90 -11.32
CA THR A 207 -12.74 5.46 -11.30
C THR A 207 -13.08 4.88 -9.93
N PHE A 208 -12.58 5.48 -8.87
CA PHE A 208 -12.85 5.07 -7.49
C PHE A 208 -14.34 5.08 -7.16
N VAL A 209 -15.05 6.16 -7.47
CA VAL A 209 -16.50 6.31 -7.22
C VAL A 209 -17.28 5.20 -7.92
N ASN A 210 -16.93 4.90 -9.19
CA ASN A 210 -17.57 3.85 -9.98
C ASN A 210 -17.29 2.45 -9.38
N VAL A 211 -16.05 2.15 -9.06
CA VAL A 211 -15.65 0.84 -8.48
C VAL A 211 -16.31 0.62 -7.12
N MET A 212 -16.33 1.64 -6.25
CA MET A 212 -16.97 1.57 -4.93
C MET A 212 -18.50 1.63 -4.99
N GLY A 213 -19.10 1.94 -6.14
CA GLY A 213 -20.56 2.07 -6.30
C GLY A 213 -21.16 3.21 -5.47
N LEU A 214 -20.42 4.27 -5.22
CA LEU A 214 -20.84 5.38 -4.38
C LEU A 214 -21.94 6.21 -5.07
N ARG A 215 -23.07 6.41 -4.40
CA ARG A 215 -24.21 7.15 -4.97
C ARG A 215 -24.35 8.58 -4.43
N LYS A 216 -23.83 8.85 -3.25
CA LYS A 216 -23.91 10.16 -2.57
C LYS A 216 -22.52 10.75 -2.43
N VAL A 217 -22.03 11.37 -3.51
CA VAL A 217 -20.67 11.92 -3.55
C VAL A 217 -20.71 13.41 -3.86
N THR A 218 -19.97 14.18 -3.10
CA THR A 218 -19.65 15.59 -3.39
C THR A 218 -18.14 15.69 -3.55
N VAL A 219 -17.68 16.35 -4.59
CA VAL A 219 -16.26 16.57 -4.83
C VAL A 219 -15.89 18.02 -4.55
N PHE A 220 -14.68 18.25 -4.06
CA PHE A 220 -14.19 19.61 -3.80
C PHE A 220 -12.70 19.69 -4.13
N ARG A 221 -12.26 20.89 -4.46
CA ARG A 221 -10.84 21.14 -4.77
C ARG A 221 -10.09 21.50 -3.49
N THR A 222 -8.94 20.83 -3.28
CA THR A 222 -8.02 21.08 -2.15
C THR A 222 -6.84 21.92 -2.59
#